data_6c67eeb5621c7a5219dd12bc4214bc8a
#
_entry.id   6c67eeb5621c7a5219dd12bc4214bc8a
#
_cell.length_a   1.000
_cell.length_b   1.000
_cell.length_c   1.000
_cell.angle_alpha   90.00
_cell.angle_beta   90.00
_cell.angle_gamma   90.00
#
_symmetry.space_group_name_H-M   'P 1'
#
loop_
_entity.id
_entity.type
_entity.pdbx_description
1 polymer ?
#
loop_
_entity_poly.entity_id
_entity_poly.type
_entity_poly.pdbx_seq_one_letter_code
_entity_poly.pdbx_strand_id
1 'polypeptide(L)'
;MKKSKAKYLTLAGVVLSAGLLLGACGNSTSSSKVYNYVYASDPSSLNYLLENRATTGDVATNLVDGLMENDQYGNYIPSLAEDWTVSKDGLTYTYKLRKDAKWYTADGEEYAPVTAQDFVTGLKYAADKKSEALYLVQDSVAGLDDYINGKTTDFSTVGVKAIDDQTVQYTLAKPEPYWNSKTTATILFPVNADFLNSQGDDFGKVDPANLLYNGPFILKSFTSKSVMEYKK
;
A
#
# COMPACT_ATOMS: atom_id res chain seq x y z
N MET A 1 -17.36 -45.48 -66.02
CA MET A 1 -17.14 -45.52 -64.56
C MET A 1 -15.88 -44.76 -64.12
N LYS A 2 -15.82 -43.46 -64.30
CA LYS A 2 -14.64 -42.61 -63.87
C LYS A 2 -14.98 -41.35 -63.09
N LYS A 3 -16.23 -41.13 -62.71
CA LYS A 3 -16.68 -39.85 -61.99
C LYS A 3 -16.82 -39.99 -60.45
N SER A 4 -16.63 -41.17 -59.85
CA SER A 4 -16.83 -41.40 -58.43
C SER A 4 -15.58 -41.11 -57.56
N LYS A 5 -14.36 -41.29 -58.09
CA LYS A 5 -13.12 -41.16 -57.33
C LYS A 5 -12.70 -39.74 -57.05
N ALA A 6 -13.12 -38.75 -57.90
CA ALA A 6 -12.79 -37.33 -57.68
C ALA A 6 -13.57 -36.68 -56.56
N LYS A 7 -14.79 -37.16 -56.26
CA LYS A 7 -15.63 -36.59 -55.16
C LYS A 7 -15.09 -36.97 -53.75
N TYR A 8 -14.45 -38.11 -53.62
CA TYR A 8 -13.88 -38.54 -52.33
C TYR A 8 -12.53 -37.89 -52.03
N LEU A 9 -11.77 -37.49 -53.06
CA LEU A 9 -10.53 -36.77 -52.86
C LEU A 9 -10.75 -35.33 -52.38
N THR A 10 -11.80 -34.64 -52.87
CA THR A 10 -12.15 -33.30 -52.42
C THR A 10 -12.74 -33.29 -51.01
N LEU A 11 -13.47 -34.34 -50.62
CA LEU A 11 -14.00 -34.45 -49.25
C LEU A 11 -12.90 -34.75 -48.22
N ALA A 12 -11.90 -35.54 -48.57
CA ALA A 12 -10.73 -35.85 -47.71
C ALA A 12 -9.83 -34.60 -47.49
N GLY A 13 -9.69 -33.74 -48.53
CA GLY A 13 -8.90 -32.52 -48.42
C GLY A 13 -9.53 -31.46 -47.51
N VAL A 14 -10.87 -31.36 -47.50
CA VAL A 14 -11.58 -30.41 -46.65
C VAL A 14 -11.59 -30.83 -45.18
N VAL A 15 -11.64 -32.14 -44.90
CA VAL A 15 -11.59 -32.65 -43.52
C VAL A 15 -10.17 -32.52 -42.94
N LEU A 16 -9.11 -32.65 -43.73
CA LEU A 16 -7.74 -32.44 -43.25
C LEU A 16 -7.44 -30.96 -42.96
N SER A 17 -7.98 -30.03 -43.74
CA SER A 17 -7.77 -28.61 -43.53
C SER A 17 -8.57 -28.07 -42.34
N ALA A 18 -9.74 -28.64 -42.01
CA ALA A 18 -10.52 -28.29 -40.84
C ALA A 18 -9.87 -28.82 -39.53
N GLY A 19 -9.16 -29.94 -39.58
CA GLY A 19 -8.43 -30.48 -38.40
C GLY A 19 -7.20 -29.65 -37.99
N LEU A 20 -6.58 -28.95 -38.93
CA LEU A 20 -5.40 -28.12 -38.65
C LEU A 20 -5.75 -26.75 -38.03
N LEU A 21 -7.00 -26.27 -38.17
CA LEU A 21 -7.45 -25.02 -37.55
C LEU A 21 -7.92 -25.17 -36.11
N LEU A 22 -8.20 -26.40 -35.66
CA LEU A 22 -8.59 -26.67 -34.26
C LEU A 22 -7.40 -26.94 -33.34
N GLY A 23 -6.19 -27.10 -33.84
CA GLY A 23 -4.98 -27.30 -33.07
C GLY A 23 -4.28 -26.01 -32.63
N ALA A 24 -4.75 -24.84 -33.08
CA ALA A 24 -4.10 -23.54 -32.76
C ALA A 24 -4.58 -22.89 -31.44
N CYS A 25 -5.56 -23.48 -30.74
CA CYS A 25 -6.07 -22.96 -29.49
C CYS A 25 -5.64 -23.74 -28.24
N GLY A 26 -4.58 -24.55 -28.34
CA GLY A 26 -4.19 -25.48 -27.28
C GLY A 26 -2.80 -25.31 -26.72
N ASN A 27 -2.22 -24.11 -26.68
CA ASN A 27 -1.05 -23.85 -25.87
C ASN A 27 -1.41 -22.87 -24.79
N SER A 28 -2.05 -23.35 -23.71
CA SER A 28 -2.08 -22.64 -22.43
C SER A 28 -0.66 -22.65 -21.87
N THR A 29 0.22 -21.83 -22.44
CA THR A 29 1.30 -21.25 -21.64
C THR A 29 0.62 -20.67 -20.43
N SER A 30 1.05 -21.05 -19.23
CA SER A 30 0.67 -20.40 -18.00
C SER A 30 0.97 -18.91 -18.19
N SER A 31 -0.05 -18.15 -18.64
CA SER A 31 0.06 -16.70 -18.73
C SER A 31 0.26 -16.24 -17.29
N SER A 32 1.45 -15.75 -16.97
CA SER A 32 1.64 -14.94 -15.78
C SER A 32 0.47 -13.97 -15.76
N LYS A 33 -0.31 -13.96 -14.66
CA LYS A 33 -1.45 -13.05 -14.54
C LYS A 33 -0.88 -11.66 -14.41
N VAL A 34 -0.72 -10.95 -15.53
CA VAL A 34 -0.28 -9.57 -15.59
C VAL A 34 -1.52 -8.70 -15.65
N TYR A 35 -1.64 -7.79 -14.70
CA TYR A 35 -2.64 -6.74 -14.70
C TYR A 35 -1.97 -5.43 -15.11
N ASN A 36 -2.51 -4.75 -16.12
CA ASN A 36 -2.01 -3.47 -16.59
C ASN A 36 -2.98 -2.35 -16.16
N TYR A 37 -2.44 -1.33 -15.52
CA TYR A 37 -3.16 -0.15 -15.09
C TYR A 37 -2.48 1.12 -15.63
N VAL A 38 -3.24 2.15 -15.93
CA VAL A 38 -2.71 3.43 -16.45
C VAL A 38 -2.84 4.49 -15.38
N TYR A 39 -1.71 5.02 -14.93
CA TYR A 39 -1.68 6.20 -14.07
C TYR A 39 -1.83 7.47 -14.89
N ALA A 40 -2.49 8.48 -14.31
CA ALA A 40 -2.69 9.78 -14.96
C ALA A 40 -1.36 10.53 -15.20
N SER A 41 -0.39 10.35 -14.30
CA SER A 41 0.95 10.90 -14.38
C SER A 41 1.91 10.12 -13.50
N ASP A 42 3.22 10.30 -13.69
CA ASP A 42 4.22 9.78 -12.78
C ASP A 42 4.07 10.41 -11.39
N PRO A 43 4.33 9.64 -10.30
CA PRO A 43 4.48 10.22 -8.99
C PRO A 43 5.74 11.11 -8.96
N SER A 44 5.66 12.27 -8.32
CA SER A 44 6.82 13.14 -8.08
C SER A 44 7.74 12.61 -6.99
N SER A 45 7.15 11.85 -6.07
CA SER A 45 7.81 11.21 -4.93
C SER A 45 6.98 10.00 -4.52
N LEU A 46 7.62 9.06 -3.82
CA LEU A 46 6.97 7.97 -3.11
C LEU A 46 6.95 8.19 -1.59
N ASN A 47 7.29 9.40 -1.13
CA ASN A 47 7.21 9.75 0.29
C ASN A 47 5.75 9.94 0.70
N TYR A 48 5.08 8.83 0.94
CA TYR A 48 3.66 8.73 1.27
C TYR A 48 3.27 9.43 2.58
N LEU A 49 4.25 9.74 3.44
CA LEU A 49 4.03 10.46 4.70
C LEU A 49 4.04 11.99 4.52
N LEU A 50 4.65 12.50 3.46
CA LEU A 50 4.83 13.93 3.27
C LEU A 50 3.94 14.50 2.16
N GLU A 51 3.72 13.77 1.08
CA GLU A 51 2.94 14.24 -0.05
C GLU A 51 1.45 13.91 0.05
N ASN A 52 0.62 14.86 -0.39
CA ASN A 52 -0.84 14.68 -0.46
C ASN A 52 -1.33 14.69 -1.91
N ARG A 53 -0.63 13.98 -2.79
CA ARG A 53 -0.99 13.85 -4.20
C ARG A 53 -1.66 12.52 -4.45
N ALA A 54 -2.75 12.52 -5.22
CA ALA A 54 -3.46 11.30 -5.59
C ALA A 54 -2.53 10.26 -6.24
N THR A 55 -1.63 10.70 -7.15
CA THR A 55 -0.68 9.80 -7.81
C THR A 55 0.29 9.12 -6.84
N THR A 56 0.78 9.83 -5.81
CA THR A 56 1.61 9.22 -4.76
C THR A 56 0.78 8.28 -3.90
N GLY A 57 -0.44 8.65 -3.53
CA GLY A 57 -1.36 7.80 -2.77
C GLY A 57 -1.71 6.51 -3.50
N ASP A 58 -2.08 6.60 -4.79
CA ASP A 58 -2.42 5.44 -5.63
C ASP A 58 -1.28 4.42 -5.73
N VAL A 59 -0.03 4.90 -5.75
CA VAL A 59 1.15 4.02 -5.75
C VAL A 59 1.41 3.47 -4.35
N ALA A 60 1.43 4.34 -3.34
CA ALA A 60 1.81 4.00 -1.98
C ALA A 60 0.90 2.92 -1.36
N THR A 61 -0.41 3.00 -1.58
CA THR A 61 -1.39 2.01 -1.07
C THR A 61 -1.26 0.61 -1.68
N ASN A 62 -0.49 0.46 -2.76
CA ASN A 62 -0.11 -0.85 -3.28
C ASN A 62 1.18 -1.40 -2.64
N LEU A 63 1.98 -0.54 -2.02
CA LEU A 63 3.32 -0.85 -1.52
C LEU A 63 3.39 -0.94 0.00
N VAL A 64 2.56 -0.13 0.69
CA VAL A 64 2.56 -0.02 2.15
C VAL A 64 1.12 -0.07 2.65
N ASP A 65 0.87 -0.95 3.60
CA ASP A 65 -0.40 -1.08 4.28
C ASP A 65 -0.48 -0.15 5.50
N GLY A 66 -1.69 0.34 5.79
CA GLY A 66 -2.04 1.05 7.01
C GLY A 66 -2.71 0.14 8.05
N LEU A 67 -3.32 0.73 9.08
CA LEU A 67 -4.09 -0.03 10.08
C LEU A 67 -5.33 -0.67 9.46
N MET A 68 -6.02 0.07 8.62
CA MET A 68 -7.26 -0.31 7.95
C MET A 68 -7.10 -0.08 6.44
N GLU A 69 -7.90 -0.79 5.67
CA GLU A 69 -8.04 -0.58 4.22
C GLU A 69 -9.51 -0.56 3.80
N ASN A 70 -9.78 -0.27 2.53
CA ASN A 70 -11.12 -0.33 1.96
C ASN A 70 -11.28 -1.59 1.11
N ASP A 71 -12.39 -2.30 1.30
CA ASP A 71 -12.79 -3.36 0.38
C ASP A 71 -13.36 -2.77 -0.94
N GLN A 72 -13.69 -3.63 -1.89
CA GLN A 72 -14.27 -3.25 -3.19
C GLN A 72 -15.62 -2.52 -3.09
N TYR A 73 -16.26 -2.51 -1.91
CA TYR A 73 -17.54 -1.85 -1.66
C TYR A 73 -17.37 -0.56 -0.85
N GLY A 74 -16.12 -0.21 -0.47
CA GLY A 74 -15.80 0.96 0.34
C GLY A 74 -15.98 0.76 1.84
N ASN A 75 -16.17 -0.47 2.32
CA ASN A 75 -16.19 -0.74 3.76
C ASN A 75 -14.76 -0.73 4.30
N TYR A 76 -14.60 -0.23 5.53
CA TYR A 76 -13.33 -0.30 6.24
C TYR A 76 -13.13 -1.69 6.82
N ILE A 77 -12.05 -2.34 6.43
CA ILE A 77 -11.68 -3.69 6.87
C ILE A 77 -10.29 -3.67 7.51
N PRO A 78 -9.96 -4.64 8.39
CA PRO A 78 -8.62 -4.82 8.93
C PRO A 78 -7.57 -4.98 7.83
N SER A 79 -6.38 -4.33 8.04
CA SER A 79 -5.20 -4.50 7.20
C SER A 79 -3.99 -4.90 8.06
N LEU A 80 -3.12 -3.99 8.50
CA LEU A 80 -2.10 -4.31 9.50
C LEU A 80 -2.69 -4.53 10.90
N ALA A 81 -3.80 -3.87 11.23
CA ALA A 81 -4.55 -4.20 12.44
C ALA A 81 -5.39 -5.45 12.22
N GLU A 82 -5.30 -6.44 13.12
CA GLU A 82 -6.22 -7.60 13.13
C GLU A 82 -7.52 -7.29 13.88
N ASP A 83 -7.49 -6.36 14.85
CA ASP A 83 -8.62 -5.97 15.68
C ASP A 83 -8.41 -4.58 16.26
N TRP A 84 -9.50 -3.95 16.73
CA TRP A 84 -9.43 -2.68 17.44
C TRP A 84 -10.56 -2.52 18.45
N THR A 85 -10.32 -1.65 19.43
CA THR A 85 -11.30 -1.25 20.44
C THR A 85 -11.40 0.26 20.53
N VAL A 86 -12.57 0.74 20.95
CA VAL A 86 -12.84 2.17 21.17
C VAL A 86 -13.31 2.34 22.62
N SER A 87 -12.75 3.33 23.32
CA SER A 87 -13.18 3.68 24.67
C SER A 87 -14.63 4.20 24.68
N LYS A 88 -15.29 4.11 25.84
CA LYS A 88 -16.70 4.52 25.99
C LYS A 88 -16.97 5.99 25.66
N ASP A 89 -15.97 6.84 25.86
CA ASP A 89 -16.03 8.28 25.56
C ASP A 89 -15.71 8.58 24.07
N GLY A 90 -15.32 7.55 23.30
CA GLY A 90 -14.97 7.70 21.88
C GLY A 90 -13.65 8.41 21.62
N LEU A 91 -12.80 8.58 22.64
CA LEU A 91 -11.55 9.33 22.53
C LEU A 91 -10.34 8.44 22.27
N THR A 92 -10.36 7.17 22.71
CA THR A 92 -9.19 6.30 22.61
C THR A 92 -9.50 5.13 21.70
N TYR A 93 -8.69 4.98 20.66
CA TYR A 93 -8.70 3.87 19.71
C TYR A 93 -7.43 3.05 19.91
N THR A 94 -7.60 1.76 20.18
CA THR A 94 -6.49 0.83 20.40
C THR A 94 -6.56 -0.26 19.33
N TYR A 95 -5.51 -0.35 18.52
CA TYR A 95 -5.39 -1.30 17.41
C TYR A 95 -4.38 -2.37 17.76
N LYS A 96 -4.74 -3.62 17.48
CA LYS A 96 -3.84 -4.76 17.62
C LYS A 96 -3.31 -5.17 16.26
N LEU A 97 -1.99 -5.17 16.09
CA LEU A 97 -1.33 -5.51 14.84
C LEU A 97 -1.23 -7.03 14.65
N ARG A 98 -1.28 -7.47 13.40
CA ARG A 98 -0.99 -8.84 13.00
C ARG A 98 0.45 -9.20 13.35
N LYS A 99 0.67 -10.41 13.88
CA LYS A 99 2.00 -10.90 14.28
C LYS A 99 2.90 -11.25 13.10
N ASP A 100 2.33 -11.49 11.95
CA ASP A 100 3.01 -11.89 10.72
C ASP A 100 3.38 -10.71 9.83
N ALA A 101 3.00 -9.47 10.22
CA ALA A 101 3.32 -8.27 9.48
C ALA A 101 4.83 -7.98 9.49
N LYS A 102 5.41 -7.83 8.30
CA LYS A 102 6.85 -7.63 8.12
C LYS A 102 7.14 -6.57 7.08
N TRP A 103 8.27 -5.93 7.26
CA TRP A 103 8.88 -5.09 6.25
C TRP A 103 9.77 -5.94 5.32
N TYR A 104 9.73 -5.62 4.04
CA TYR A 104 10.54 -6.23 3.00
C TYR A 104 11.33 -5.19 2.22
N THR A 105 12.52 -5.57 1.75
CA THR A 105 13.32 -4.76 0.83
C THR A 105 12.77 -4.83 -0.60
N ALA A 106 13.30 -4.00 -1.49
CA ALA A 106 12.98 -4.05 -2.92
C ALA A 106 13.28 -5.41 -3.56
N ASP A 107 14.25 -6.15 -3.05
CA ASP A 107 14.57 -7.51 -3.53
C ASP A 107 13.58 -8.56 -3.03
N GLY A 108 12.77 -8.23 -2.02
CA GLY A 108 11.80 -9.12 -1.39
C GLY A 108 12.37 -9.88 -0.19
N GLU A 109 13.50 -9.45 0.32
CA GLU A 109 14.08 -9.99 1.56
C GLU A 109 13.38 -9.40 2.78
N GLU A 110 13.14 -10.22 3.78
CA GLU A 110 12.60 -9.77 5.07
C GLU A 110 13.60 -8.83 5.74
N TYR A 111 13.13 -7.63 6.11
CA TYR A 111 13.96 -6.61 6.76
C TYR A 111 13.74 -6.59 8.28
N ALA A 112 12.50 -6.47 8.72
CA ALA A 112 12.13 -6.40 10.14
C ALA A 112 10.62 -6.70 10.32
N PRO A 113 10.16 -7.06 11.55
CA PRO A 113 8.74 -7.01 11.87
C PRO A 113 8.17 -5.59 11.75
N VAL A 114 6.90 -5.46 11.37
CA VAL A 114 6.15 -4.20 11.54
C VAL A 114 5.72 -4.10 12.99
N THR A 115 5.99 -2.97 13.62
CA THR A 115 5.68 -2.73 15.03
C THR A 115 4.79 -1.50 15.23
N ALA A 116 4.16 -1.42 16.40
CA ALA A 116 3.39 -0.24 16.80
C ALA A 116 4.25 1.05 16.83
N GLN A 117 5.56 0.91 17.11
CA GLN A 117 6.49 2.04 17.09
C GLN A 117 6.65 2.64 15.69
N ASP A 118 6.48 1.85 14.62
CA ASP A 118 6.58 2.35 13.24
C ASP A 118 5.47 3.38 12.92
N PHE A 119 4.28 3.24 13.52
CA PHE A 119 3.20 4.22 13.40
C PHE A 119 3.49 5.52 14.16
N VAL A 120 4.11 5.41 15.33
CA VAL A 120 4.57 6.58 16.11
C VAL A 120 5.66 7.32 15.33
N THR A 121 6.61 6.58 14.77
CA THR A 121 7.68 7.11 13.93
C THR A 121 7.12 7.81 12.69
N GLY A 122 6.15 7.21 12.00
CA GLY A 122 5.52 7.78 10.80
C GLY A 122 4.86 9.12 11.07
N LEU A 123 4.00 9.20 12.10
CA LEU A 123 3.33 10.44 12.43
C LEU A 123 4.31 11.51 12.94
N LYS A 124 5.33 11.12 13.71
CA LYS A 124 6.38 12.04 14.14
C LYS A 124 7.15 12.62 12.96
N TYR A 125 7.58 11.76 12.02
CA TYR A 125 8.27 12.19 10.81
C TYR A 125 7.41 13.15 9.99
N ALA A 126 6.13 12.83 9.78
CA ALA A 126 5.20 13.69 9.07
C ALA A 126 5.04 15.07 9.76
N ALA A 127 4.97 15.10 11.10
CA ALA A 127 4.88 16.33 11.87
C ALA A 127 6.17 17.17 11.79
N ASP A 128 7.34 16.54 12.01
CA ASP A 128 8.66 17.21 11.99
C ASP A 128 8.97 17.81 10.61
N LYS A 129 8.61 17.10 9.55
CA LYS A 129 8.83 17.53 8.16
C LYS A 129 7.70 18.39 7.58
N LYS A 130 6.67 18.70 8.37
CA LYS A 130 5.52 19.52 7.98
C LYS A 130 4.81 18.99 6.74
N SER A 131 4.41 17.72 6.81
CA SER A 131 3.65 17.04 5.75
C SER A 131 2.50 17.88 5.20
N GLU A 132 2.31 17.84 3.89
CA GLU A 132 1.16 18.48 3.22
C GLU A 132 -0.20 17.88 3.66
N ALA A 133 -0.20 16.65 4.21
CA ALA A 133 -1.40 15.94 4.64
C ALA A 133 -1.75 16.14 6.13
N LEU A 134 -1.00 16.94 6.90
CA LEU A 134 -1.25 17.16 8.34
C LEU A 134 -2.66 17.67 8.65
N TYR A 135 -3.26 18.45 7.75
CA TYR A 135 -4.61 18.98 7.92
C TYR A 135 -5.69 17.89 8.09
N LEU A 136 -5.41 16.64 7.66
CA LEU A 136 -6.33 15.52 7.82
C LEU A 136 -6.44 15.05 9.29
N VAL A 137 -5.37 15.24 10.08
CA VAL A 137 -5.24 14.62 11.40
C VAL A 137 -4.84 15.59 12.53
N GLN A 138 -4.35 16.80 12.22
CA GLN A 138 -3.83 17.74 13.22
C GLN A 138 -4.85 18.11 14.30
N ASP A 139 -6.14 18.30 13.94
CA ASP A 139 -7.21 18.64 14.86
C ASP A 139 -7.87 17.41 15.51
N SER A 140 -7.45 16.21 15.08
CA SER A 140 -8.02 14.95 15.54
C SER A 140 -7.18 14.29 16.61
N VAL A 141 -5.85 14.19 16.39
CA VAL A 141 -4.94 13.56 17.35
C VAL A 141 -4.61 14.54 18.46
N ALA A 142 -4.87 14.16 19.71
CA ALA A 142 -4.61 15.01 20.86
C ALA A 142 -3.15 15.48 20.88
N GLY A 143 -2.93 16.78 21.15
CA GLY A 143 -1.59 17.37 21.25
C GLY A 143 -0.83 17.55 19.94
N LEU A 144 -1.32 17.02 18.80
CA LEU A 144 -0.61 17.13 17.52
C LEU A 144 -0.56 18.58 17.04
N ASP A 145 -1.67 19.34 17.13
CA ASP A 145 -1.70 20.77 16.78
C ASP A 145 -0.69 21.58 17.59
N ASP A 146 -0.59 21.33 18.88
CA ASP A 146 0.37 22.02 19.76
C ASP A 146 1.83 21.68 19.38
N TYR A 147 2.09 20.44 18.98
CA TYR A 147 3.42 20.02 18.53
C TYR A 147 3.82 20.68 17.21
N ILE A 148 2.98 20.61 16.18
CA ILE A 148 3.29 21.17 14.85
C ILE A 148 3.41 22.70 14.85
N ASN A 149 2.71 23.38 15.77
CA ASN A 149 2.77 24.85 15.96
C ASN A 149 3.88 25.28 16.92
N GLY A 150 4.69 24.37 17.43
CA GLY A 150 5.84 24.66 18.27
C GLY A 150 5.50 25.10 19.70
N LYS A 151 4.26 24.86 20.19
CA LYS A 151 3.90 25.09 21.59
C LYS A 151 4.58 24.07 22.52
N THR A 152 4.90 22.90 22.01
CA THR A 152 5.72 21.87 22.65
C THR A 152 6.69 21.27 21.65
N THR A 153 7.87 20.82 22.12
CA THR A 153 8.83 20.03 21.32
C THR A 153 8.83 18.56 21.73
N ASP A 154 8.06 18.22 22.75
CA ASP A 154 7.97 16.85 23.26
C ASP A 154 6.85 16.09 22.54
N PHE A 155 7.23 15.22 21.58
CA PHE A 155 6.29 14.39 20.82
C PHE A 155 5.58 13.34 21.70
N SER A 156 6.09 13.02 22.89
CA SER A 156 5.42 12.10 23.82
C SER A 156 4.06 12.61 24.32
N THR A 157 3.81 13.93 24.18
CA THR A 157 2.53 14.58 24.48
C THR A 157 1.47 14.39 23.40
N VAL A 158 1.88 13.94 22.21
CA VAL A 158 0.97 13.64 21.08
C VAL A 158 0.24 12.32 21.33
N GLY A 159 -1.02 12.29 21.01
CA GLY A 159 -1.94 11.17 21.25
C GLY A 159 -1.71 9.96 20.34
N VAL A 160 -0.47 9.59 20.05
CA VAL A 160 -0.11 8.31 19.41
C VAL A 160 0.93 7.61 20.25
N LYS A 161 0.71 6.32 20.57
CA LYS A 161 1.62 5.53 21.42
C LYS A 161 1.72 4.08 20.97
N ALA A 162 2.92 3.54 21.02
CA ALA A 162 3.15 2.11 21.05
C ALA A 162 3.00 1.65 22.51
N ILE A 163 1.97 0.88 22.80
CA ILE A 163 1.74 0.29 24.14
C ILE A 163 2.66 -0.90 24.35
N ASP A 164 2.83 -1.68 23.30
CA ASP A 164 3.79 -2.77 23.12
C ASP A 164 4.10 -2.89 21.61
N ASP A 165 4.90 -3.87 21.21
CA ASP A 165 5.31 -4.03 19.80
C ASP A 165 4.13 -4.24 18.84
N GLN A 166 2.99 -4.72 19.34
CA GLN A 166 1.83 -5.07 18.52
C GLN A 166 0.58 -4.25 18.83
N THR A 167 0.67 -3.27 19.73
CA THR A 167 -0.49 -2.48 20.15
C THR A 167 -0.22 -1.00 19.99
N VAL A 168 -0.83 -0.40 18.97
CA VAL A 168 -0.79 1.06 18.76
C VAL A 168 -2.09 1.69 19.28
N GLN A 169 -1.96 2.81 19.96
CA GLN A 169 -3.08 3.53 20.53
C GLN A 169 -3.08 4.98 20.05
N TYR A 170 -4.25 5.44 19.60
CA TYR A 170 -4.53 6.83 19.30
C TYR A 170 -5.47 7.41 20.35
N THR A 171 -5.13 8.59 20.89
CA THR A 171 -5.99 9.42 21.71
C THR A 171 -6.39 10.65 20.91
N LEU A 172 -7.69 10.86 20.76
CA LEU A 172 -8.25 11.96 19.99
C LEU A 172 -8.51 13.19 20.86
N ALA A 173 -8.44 14.37 20.29
CA ALA A 173 -8.78 15.64 20.93
C ALA A 173 -10.29 15.79 21.19
N LYS A 174 -11.11 15.11 20.39
CA LYS A 174 -12.57 15.05 20.47
C LYS A 174 -13.08 13.72 19.92
N PRO A 175 -14.28 13.26 20.29
CA PRO A 175 -14.84 12.03 19.73
C PRO A 175 -15.08 12.16 18.22
N GLU A 176 -14.53 11.24 17.44
CA GLU A 176 -14.70 11.16 15.99
C GLU A 176 -15.14 9.76 15.59
N PRO A 177 -16.45 9.46 15.49
CA PRO A 177 -16.95 8.12 15.13
C PRO A 177 -16.44 7.60 13.77
N TYR A 178 -15.96 8.51 12.91
CA TYR A 178 -15.38 8.22 11.60
C TYR A 178 -13.83 8.10 11.63
N TRP A 179 -13.20 8.07 12.81
CA TRP A 179 -11.72 8.01 12.93
C TRP A 179 -11.11 6.88 12.11
N ASN A 180 -11.74 5.69 12.07
CA ASN A 180 -11.23 4.57 11.25
C ASN A 180 -11.09 4.92 9.76
N SER A 181 -11.88 5.86 9.23
CA SER A 181 -11.71 6.31 7.85
C SER A 181 -10.40 7.09 7.65
N LYS A 182 -9.91 7.77 8.70
CA LYS A 182 -8.64 8.49 8.61
C LYS A 182 -7.44 7.56 8.66
N THR A 183 -7.57 6.39 9.28
CA THR A 183 -6.46 5.41 9.36
C THR A 183 -6.15 4.72 8.03
N THR A 184 -6.96 4.92 7.00
CA THR A 184 -6.65 4.52 5.62
C THR A 184 -5.83 5.57 4.86
N ALA A 185 -5.64 6.77 5.44
CA ALA A 185 -4.84 7.83 4.82
C ALA A 185 -3.34 7.59 5.05
N THR A 186 -2.55 7.79 4.01
CA THR A 186 -1.11 7.48 4.02
C THR A 186 -0.30 8.22 5.08
N ILE A 187 -0.76 9.39 5.55
CA ILE A 187 -0.11 10.12 6.65
C ILE A 187 -0.09 9.34 7.97
N LEU A 188 -0.99 8.39 8.15
CA LEU A 188 -1.04 7.51 9.33
C LEU A 188 -0.43 6.13 9.07
N PHE A 189 0.25 5.94 7.94
CA PHE A 189 0.96 4.69 7.63
C PHE A 189 2.25 4.56 8.45
N PRO A 190 2.69 3.33 8.71
CA PRO A 190 3.92 3.09 9.46
C PRO A 190 5.16 3.39 8.63
N VAL A 191 6.29 3.65 9.31
CA VAL A 191 7.63 3.66 8.72
C VAL A 191 8.64 3.11 9.70
N ASN A 192 9.52 2.23 9.26
CA ASN A 192 10.59 1.70 10.08
C ASN A 192 11.65 2.77 10.36
N ALA A 193 11.96 3.01 11.63
CA ALA A 193 12.85 4.10 12.06
C ALA A 193 14.28 3.93 11.56
N ASP A 194 14.84 2.70 11.62
CA ASP A 194 16.21 2.43 11.21
C ASP A 194 16.39 2.64 9.70
N PHE A 195 15.42 2.16 8.92
CA PHE A 195 15.40 2.38 7.48
C PHE A 195 15.26 3.86 7.13
N LEU A 196 14.29 4.56 7.74
CA LEU A 196 14.10 6.01 7.54
C LEU A 196 15.39 6.79 7.81
N ASN A 197 16.06 6.49 8.93
CA ASN A 197 17.32 7.13 9.30
C ASN A 197 18.46 6.79 8.32
N SER A 198 18.52 5.56 7.83
CA SER A 198 19.55 5.13 6.88
C SER A 198 19.39 5.78 5.51
N GLN A 199 18.15 6.04 5.08
CA GLN A 199 17.84 6.70 3.81
C GLN A 199 17.99 8.23 3.89
N GLY A 200 17.72 8.83 5.03
CA GLY A 200 17.76 10.28 5.18
C GLY A 200 16.88 11.00 4.14
N ASP A 201 17.50 11.89 3.35
CA ASP A 201 16.81 12.66 2.31
C ASP A 201 16.47 11.84 1.03
N ASP A 202 16.93 10.59 0.95
CA ASP A 202 16.60 9.70 -0.17
C ASP A 202 15.29 8.91 0.09
N PHE A 203 14.79 8.89 1.33
CA PHE A 203 13.53 8.22 1.66
C PHE A 203 12.38 8.73 0.79
N GLY A 204 11.74 7.80 0.08
CA GLY A 204 10.60 8.09 -0.78
C GLY A 204 10.95 8.76 -2.12
N LYS A 205 12.21 8.92 -2.51
CA LYS A 205 12.56 9.17 -3.92
C LYS A 205 12.07 8.01 -4.77
N VAL A 206 11.73 8.31 -6.04
CA VAL A 206 11.12 7.31 -6.94
C VAL A 206 12.17 6.31 -7.41
N ASP A 207 12.60 5.47 -6.48
CA ASP A 207 13.51 4.34 -6.67
C ASP A 207 13.06 3.21 -5.75
N PRO A 208 12.96 1.96 -6.23
CA PRO A 208 12.57 0.82 -5.40
C PRO A 208 13.39 0.67 -4.11
N ALA A 209 14.68 0.98 -4.12
CA ALA A 209 15.55 0.84 -2.97
C ALA A 209 15.33 1.89 -1.86
N ASN A 210 14.59 2.96 -2.15
CA ASN A 210 14.34 4.06 -1.20
C ASN A 210 13.06 3.87 -0.37
N LEU A 211 12.47 2.68 -0.41
CA LEU A 211 11.30 2.28 0.39
C LEU A 211 11.50 0.90 1.00
N LEU A 212 10.79 0.64 2.09
CA LEU A 212 10.42 -0.69 2.53
C LEU A 212 8.94 -0.96 2.19
N TYR A 213 8.63 -2.22 2.09
CA TYR A 213 7.35 -2.73 1.62
C TYR A 213 6.71 -3.62 2.69
N ASN A 214 5.45 -3.43 2.97
CA ASN A 214 4.66 -4.33 3.81
C ASN A 214 3.25 -4.57 3.25
N GLY A 215 2.96 -3.97 2.10
CA GLY A 215 1.72 -4.10 1.36
C GLY A 215 1.73 -5.28 0.38
N PRO A 216 0.69 -5.38 -0.47
CA PRO A 216 0.48 -6.52 -1.35
C PRO A 216 1.51 -6.64 -2.48
N PHE A 217 2.25 -5.57 -2.79
CA PHE A 217 3.23 -5.54 -3.88
C PHE A 217 4.52 -4.83 -3.49
N ILE A 218 5.58 -5.19 -4.20
CA ILE A 218 6.89 -4.51 -4.18
C ILE A 218 7.06 -3.79 -5.51
N LEU A 219 7.51 -2.54 -5.50
CA LEU A 219 7.92 -1.83 -6.70
C LEU A 219 9.19 -2.50 -7.25
N LYS A 220 9.09 -3.11 -8.42
CA LYS A 220 10.19 -3.80 -9.07
C LYS A 220 11.07 -2.84 -9.88
N SER A 221 10.42 -1.94 -10.62
CA SER A 221 11.12 -0.95 -11.44
C SER A 221 10.23 0.26 -11.73
N PHE A 222 10.87 1.39 -11.99
CA PHE A 222 10.24 2.60 -12.46
C PHE A 222 11.03 3.21 -13.61
N THR A 223 10.36 3.47 -14.73
CA THR A 223 10.89 4.22 -15.86
C THR A 223 9.94 5.37 -16.15
N SER A 224 10.37 6.59 -15.86
CA SER A 224 9.56 7.79 -16.00
C SER A 224 8.92 7.89 -17.38
N LYS A 225 7.64 8.27 -17.42
CA LYS A 225 6.79 8.41 -18.61
C LYS A 225 6.67 7.13 -19.45
N SER A 226 6.95 5.99 -18.87
CA SER A 226 6.93 4.70 -19.59
C SER A 226 6.22 3.62 -18.77
N VAL A 227 6.84 3.09 -17.72
CA VAL A 227 6.32 1.95 -17.00
C VAL A 227 6.72 1.96 -15.53
N MET A 228 5.81 1.49 -14.70
CA MET A 228 6.03 1.14 -13.30
C MET A 228 5.64 -0.34 -13.15
N GLU A 229 6.61 -1.18 -12.77
CA GLU A 229 6.39 -2.61 -12.60
C GLU A 229 6.32 -2.98 -11.13
N TYR A 230 5.33 -3.79 -10.79
CA TYR A 230 5.16 -4.35 -9.46
C TYR A 230 5.35 -5.85 -9.51
N LYS A 231 5.86 -6.42 -8.42
CA LYS A 231 5.89 -7.86 -8.16
C LYS A 231 5.17 -8.17 -6.85
N LYS A 232 4.60 -9.37 -6.76
CA LYS A 232 3.98 -9.88 -5.55
C LYS A 232 5.03 -10.59 -4.69
#